data_cece3fb1f46e511756cd72917f929438
#
_entry.id   cece3fb1f46e511756cd72917f929438
#
_cell.length_a   1.000
_cell.length_b   1.000
_cell.length_c   1.000
_cell.angle_alpha   90.00
_cell.angle_beta   90.00
_cell.angle_gamma   90.00
#
_symmetry.space_group_name_H-M   'P 1'
#
loop_
_entity.id
_entity.type
_entity.pdbx_description
1 polymer ?
#
loop_
_entity_poly.entity_id
_entity_poly.type
_entity_poly.pdbx_seq_one_letter_code
_entity_poly.pdbx_strand_id
1 'polypeptide(L)'
;YTRTKDYQQVVNTLNRLEALDGKSEQISMEKFRMYLAMNNDQQAFTEIENLAKEYPYDMRYLTILGDVYLNNGKEEEAYETYQKVLKEEPGYAPALLSMASYYEKKGQDSLYQVQLDTILLNDNVDSDTKMNIMRQLILRSEQTNKDSTKIAGLFTSILKEKQENADIAMLAAQYLLTKKMDKEATPVLHQVLEIDPENTPARLQLLSFAIREQNMDEVIKLCAPALEYTPDVLEFYYYMGLAYHQKEKTDEALEVFKKGVNQVTDKSNK
;
A
#
# COMPACT_ATOMS: atom_id res chain seq x y z
N TYR A 1 -15.01 27.78 9.38
CA TYR A 1 -13.77 28.59 9.34
C TYR A 1 -12.68 27.93 8.50
N THR A 2 -12.46 26.62 8.61
CA THR A 2 -11.47 25.88 7.78
C THR A 2 -11.74 26.00 6.28
N ARG A 3 -12.99 26.14 5.85
CA ARG A 3 -13.37 26.41 4.44
C ARG A 3 -12.89 27.76 3.93
N THR A 4 -12.72 28.75 4.81
CA THR A 4 -12.25 30.10 4.48
C THR A 4 -10.75 30.29 4.68
N LYS A 5 -9.99 29.26 5.09
CA LYS A 5 -8.59 29.32 5.48
C LYS A 5 -8.30 30.37 6.56
N ASP A 6 -9.25 30.70 7.39
CA ASP A 6 -9.07 31.65 8.51
C ASP A 6 -8.62 30.87 9.76
N TYR A 7 -7.42 30.33 9.67
CA TYR A 7 -6.81 29.52 10.73
C TYR A 7 -6.66 30.29 12.05
N GLN A 8 -6.43 31.61 11.98
CA GLN A 8 -6.29 32.45 13.19
C GLN A 8 -7.61 32.54 13.96
N GLN A 9 -8.75 32.64 13.28
CA GLN A 9 -10.07 32.63 13.96
C GLN A 9 -10.36 31.26 14.59
N VAL A 10 -9.94 30.16 13.96
CA VAL A 10 -10.02 28.82 14.54
C VAL A 10 -9.21 28.76 15.84
N VAL A 11 -7.95 29.20 15.83
CA VAL A 11 -7.10 29.25 17.04
C VAL A 11 -7.72 30.13 18.14
N ASN A 12 -8.24 31.29 17.79
CA ASN A 12 -8.91 32.16 18.76
C ASN A 12 -10.15 31.48 19.38
N THR A 13 -10.90 30.72 18.60
CA THR A 13 -12.05 29.96 19.08
C THR A 13 -11.61 28.81 20.00
N LEU A 14 -10.55 28.08 19.63
CA LEU A 14 -9.97 27.02 20.46
C LEU A 14 -9.43 27.56 21.78
N ASN A 15 -8.77 28.73 21.78
CA ASN A 15 -8.30 29.39 23.00
C ASN A 15 -9.46 29.80 23.94
N ARG A 16 -10.59 30.24 23.38
CA ARG A 16 -11.79 30.54 24.17
C ARG A 16 -12.42 29.26 24.75
N LEU A 17 -12.46 28.19 23.97
CA LEU A 17 -12.94 26.89 24.43
C LEU A 17 -12.07 26.34 25.57
N GLU A 18 -10.74 26.39 25.40
CA GLU A 18 -9.79 26.01 26.46
C GLU A 18 -9.95 26.81 27.74
N ALA A 19 -10.27 28.12 27.64
CA ALA A 19 -10.51 28.96 28.80
C ALA A 19 -11.82 28.64 29.53
N LEU A 20 -12.81 28.06 28.83
CA LEU A 20 -14.11 27.69 29.42
C LEU A 20 -14.12 26.26 29.97
N ASP A 21 -13.61 25.31 29.18
CA ASP A 21 -13.72 23.88 29.45
C ASP A 21 -12.42 23.27 29.94
N GLY A 22 -11.33 24.06 29.98
CA GLY A 22 -9.99 23.57 30.31
C GLY A 22 -9.23 23.06 29.11
N LYS A 23 -7.93 22.77 29.35
CA LYS A 23 -7.03 22.20 28.34
C LYS A 23 -7.41 20.75 28.06
N SER A 24 -7.47 20.38 26.77
CA SER A 24 -7.67 19.00 26.34
C SER A 24 -6.69 18.62 25.22
N GLU A 25 -6.41 17.32 25.11
CA GLU A 25 -5.61 16.74 24.05
C GLU A 25 -6.09 17.17 22.65
N GLN A 26 -7.41 17.11 22.44
CA GLN A 26 -8.02 17.48 21.16
C GLN A 26 -7.83 18.95 20.81
N ILE A 27 -7.98 19.86 21.78
CA ILE A 27 -7.77 21.30 21.59
C ILE A 27 -6.30 21.56 21.22
N SER A 28 -5.37 20.99 21.96
CA SER A 28 -3.93 21.15 21.68
C SER A 28 -3.53 20.61 20.32
N MET A 29 -4.03 19.44 19.91
CA MET A 29 -3.76 18.88 18.58
C MET A 29 -4.37 19.73 17.45
N GLU A 30 -5.58 20.26 17.62
CA GLU A 30 -6.18 21.16 16.62
C GLU A 30 -5.39 22.51 16.53
N LYS A 31 -4.96 23.06 17.66
CA LYS A 31 -4.08 24.25 17.65
C LYS A 31 -2.76 23.95 16.93
N PHE A 32 -2.14 22.82 17.22
CA PHE A 32 -0.92 22.36 16.54
C PHE A 32 -1.11 22.35 15.02
N ARG A 33 -2.19 21.72 14.52
CA ARG A 33 -2.52 21.67 13.09
C ARG A 33 -2.73 23.05 12.48
N MET A 34 -3.43 23.95 13.21
CA MET A 34 -3.69 25.31 12.73
C MET A 34 -2.40 26.11 12.67
N TYR A 35 -1.51 25.99 13.65
CA TYR A 35 -0.23 26.65 13.65
C TYR A 35 0.68 26.17 12.50
N LEU A 36 0.70 24.86 12.22
CA LEU A 36 1.40 24.34 11.03
C LEU A 36 0.81 24.91 9.73
N ALA A 37 -0.51 24.99 9.62
CA ALA A 37 -1.18 25.56 8.44
C ALA A 37 -0.92 27.04 8.23
N MET A 38 -0.54 27.75 9.29
CA MET A 38 -0.12 29.18 9.28
C MET A 38 1.40 29.35 9.11
N ASN A 39 2.18 28.27 8.99
CA ASN A 39 3.65 28.29 9.05
C ASN A 39 4.19 28.94 10.34
N ASN A 40 3.46 28.78 11.44
CA ASN A 40 3.88 29.26 12.76
C ASN A 40 4.52 28.12 13.55
N ASP A 41 5.74 27.77 13.14
CA ASP A 41 6.45 26.58 13.64
C ASP A 41 6.74 26.67 15.15
N GLN A 42 6.96 27.88 15.69
CA GLN A 42 7.23 28.05 17.10
C GLN A 42 6.02 27.72 17.99
N GLN A 43 4.82 28.16 17.61
CA GLN A 43 3.61 27.85 18.36
C GLN A 43 3.22 26.37 18.17
N ALA A 44 3.37 25.83 16.97
CA ALA A 44 3.18 24.39 16.71
C ALA A 44 4.10 23.55 17.58
N PHE A 45 5.39 23.89 17.65
CA PHE A 45 6.36 23.22 18.51
C PHE A 45 5.93 23.26 19.99
N THR A 46 5.48 24.42 20.47
CA THR A 46 5.06 24.57 21.88
C THR A 46 3.88 23.65 22.21
N GLU A 47 2.89 23.53 21.32
CA GLU A 47 1.72 22.67 21.55
C GLU A 47 2.12 21.19 21.59
N ILE A 48 2.94 20.71 20.64
CA ILE A 48 3.33 19.29 20.61
C ILE A 48 4.32 18.94 21.72
N GLU A 49 5.22 19.85 22.09
CA GLU A 49 6.12 19.67 23.23
C GLU A 49 5.34 19.52 24.55
N ASN A 50 4.32 20.34 24.74
CA ASN A 50 3.45 20.24 25.89
C ASN A 50 2.68 18.91 25.93
N LEU A 51 2.15 18.47 24.80
CA LEU A 51 1.47 17.17 24.70
C LEU A 51 2.44 16.01 25.02
N ALA A 52 3.64 16.03 24.47
CA ALA A 52 4.66 15.01 24.73
C ALA A 52 5.11 14.99 26.22
N LYS A 53 5.11 16.13 26.90
CA LYS A 53 5.40 16.23 28.35
C LYS A 53 4.23 15.71 29.19
N GLU A 54 3.00 16.00 28.80
CA GLU A 54 1.78 15.56 29.50
C GLU A 54 1.51 14.07 29.30
N TYR A 55 1.83 13.55 28.10
CA TYR A 55 1.65 12.14 27.71
C TYR A 55 3.01 11.50 27.29
N PRO A 56 3.94 11.28 28.23
CA PRO A 56 5.34 10.92 27.94
C PRO A 56 5.51 9.50 27.37
N TYR A 57 4.46 8.68 27.39
CA TYR A 57 4.40 7.33 26.84
C TYR A 57 3.50 7.21 25.60
N ASP A 58 2.96 8.33 25.10
CA ASP A 58 2.20 8.32 23.86
C ASP A 58 3.15 8.44 22.67
N MET A 59 3.32 7.33 21.95
CA MET A 59 4.24 7.24 20.81
C MET A 59 3.88 8.19 19.68
N ARG A 60 2.60 8.56 19.54
CA ARG A 60 2.11 9.51 18.53
C ARG A 60 2.74 10.88 18.75
N TYR A 61 2.67 11.41 20.00
CA TYR A 61 3.18 12.76 20.28
C TYR A 61 4.69 12.81 20.27
N LEU A 62 5.36 11.76 20.75
CA LEU A 62 6.81 11.66 20.64
C LEU A 62 7.28 11.62 19.20
N THR A 63 6.61 10.86 18.35
CA THR A 63 6.97 10.80 16.91
C THR A 63 6.76 12.14 16.23
N ILE A 64 5.61 12.79 16.44
CA ILE A 64 5.34 14.13 15.90
C ILE A 64 6.34 15.15 16.41
N LEU A 65 6.72 15.10 17.70
CA LEU A 65 7.75 15.98 18.25
C LEU A 65 9.10 15.77 17.55
N GLY A 66 9.48 14.51 17.32
CA GLY A 66 10.67 14.18 16.53
C GLY A 66 10.63 14.77 15.11
N ASP A 67 9.47 14.68 14.43
CA ASP A 67 9.27 15.26 13.09
C ASP A 67 9.41 16.80 13.13
N VAL A 68 8.88 17.44 14.16
CA VAL A 68 9.03 18.89 14.34
C VAL A 68 10.49 19.27 14.62
N TYR A 69 11.21 18.50 15.43
CA TYR A 69 12.67 18.69 15.61
C TYR A 69 13.41 18.58 14.28
N LEU A 70 13.14 17.52 13.49
CA LEU A 70 13.80 17.30 12.20
C LEU A 70 13.54 18.43 11.20
N ASN A 71 12.30 18.94 11.16
CA ASN A 71 11.93 20.05 10.28
C ASN A 71 12.56 21.38 10.70
N ASN A 72 12.83 21.56 11.98
CA ASN A 72 13.52 22.73 12.53
C ASN A 72 15.05 22.60 12.53
N GLY A 73 15.62 21.56 11.89
CA GLY A 73 17.06 21.35 11.81
C GLY A 73 17.70 20.82 13.10
N LYS A 74 16.91 20.43 14.08
CA LYS A 74 17.33 19.80 15.34
C LYS A 74 17.44 18.29 15.15
N GLU A 75 18.43 17.87 14.38
CA GLU A 75 18.54 16.50 13.87
C GLU A 75 18.88 15.49 14.98
N GLU A 76 19.70 15.87 15.95
CA GLU A 76 20.08 15.00 17.07
C GLU A 76 18.87 14.74 17.98
N GLU A 77 18.14 15.78 18.35
CA GLU A 77 16.93 15.67 19.17
C GLU A 77 15.84 14.83 18.46
N ALA A 78 15.72 14.98 17.14
CA ALA A 78 14.81 14.16 16.33
C ALA A 78 15.19 12.67 16.42
N TYR A 79 16.45 12.36 16.18
CA TYR A 79 16.97 11.01 16.22
C TYR A 79 16.78 10.34 17.58
N GLU A 80 17.17 11.03 18.66
CA GLU A 80 16.99 10.54 20.03
C GLU A 80 15.51 10.27 20.35
N THR A 81 14.63 11.16 19.89
CA THR A 81 13.18 11.03 20.10
C THR A 81 12.63 9.79 19.37
N TYR A 82 13.01 9.57 18.11
CA TYR A 82 12.62 8.37 17.38
C TYR A 82 13.18 7.10 17.99
N GLN A 83 14.45 7.12 18.43
CA GLN A 83 15.04 5.97 19.11
C GLN A 83 14.31 5.63 20.42
N LYS A 84 13.89 6.64 21.17
CA LYS A 84 13.09 6.43 22.38
C LYS A 84 11.78 5.70 22.07
N VAL A 85 11.07 6.15 21.02
CA VAL A 85 9.83 5.50 20.57
C VAL A 85 10.09 4.05 20.16
N LEU A 86 11.08 3.82 19.29
CA LEU A 86 11.40 2.49 18.76
C LEU A 86 12.01 1.53 19.80
N LYS A 87 12.52 2.05 20.89
CA LYS A 87 12.94 1.22 22.03
C LYS A 87 11.75 0.65 22.79
N GLU A 88 10.71 1.44 22.99
CA GLU A 88 9.47 1.03 23.68
C GLU A 88 8.59 0.18 22.75
N GLU A 89 8.47 0.57 21.47
CA GLU A 89 7.66 -0.10 20.46
C GLU A 89 8.45 -0.26 19.14
N PRO A 90 9.25 -1.34 18.99
CA PRO A 90 10.14 -1.52 17.82
C PRO A 90 9.41 -1.61 16.47
N GLY A 91 8.11 -1.95 16.49
CA GLY A 91 7.25 -2.06 15.31
C GLY A 91 6.42 -0.83 15.01
N TYR A 92 6.60 0.28 15.74
CA TYR A 92 5.76 1.47 15.54
C TYR A 92 6.02 2.14 14.18
N ALA A 93 5.16 1.84 13.21
CA ALA A 93 5.32 2.24 11.81
C ALA A 93 5.54 3.75 11.60
N PRO A 94 4.83 4.68 12.28
CA PRO A 94 5.09 6.11 12.12
C PRO A 94 6.53 6.50 12.47
N ALA A 95 7.09 5.99 13.58
CA ALA A 95 8.47 6.32 13.98
C ALA A 95 9.51 5.68 13.06
N LEU A 96 9.24 4.46 12.56
CA LEU A 96 10.08 3.82 11.55
C LEU A 96 10.15 4.65 10.26
N LEU A 97 9.02 5.18 9.79
CA LEU A 97 8.93 6.06 8.62
C LEU A 97 9.66 7.40 8.85
N SER A 98 9.48 8.00 10.03
CA SER A 98 10.17 9.23 10.41
C SER A 98 11.69 9.01 10.48
N MET A 99 12.14 7.87 11.00
CA MET A 99 13.55 7.49 11.01
C MET A 99 14.10 7.28 9.58
N ALA A 100 13.32 6.67 8.68
CA ALA A 100 13.69 6.57 7.27
C ALA A 100 13.86 7.96 6.65
N SER A 101 12.90 8.87 6.88
CA SER A 101 12.97 10.25 6.40
C SER A 101 14.19 11.00 6.96
N TYR A 102 14.56 10.75 8.22
CA TYR A 102 15.78 11.27 8.83
C TYR A 102 17.02 10.82 8.07
N TYR A 103 17.19 9.51 7.82
CA TYR A 103 18.34 8.99 7.08
C TYR A 103 18.40 9.52 5.64
N GLU A 104 17.23 9.66 5.00
CA GLU A 104 17.14 10.27 3.68
C GLU A 104 17.64 11.71 3.66
N LYS A 105 17.19 12.54 4.61
CA LYS A 105 17.61 13.94 4.74
C LYS A 105 19.09 14.07 4.98
N LYS A 106 19.72 13.10 5.69
CA LYS A 106 21.16 13.01 5.92
C LYS A 106 21.94 12.48 4.71
N GLY A 107 21.28 12.05 3.64
CA GLY A 107 21.94 11.42 2.49
C GLY A 107 22.54 10.04 2.80
N GLN A 108 22.06 9.38 3.86
CA GLN A 108 22.51 8.06 4.29
C GLN A 108 21.68 6.97 3.61
N ASP A 109 21.82 6.85 2.29
CA ASP A 109 21.00 5.99 1.44
C ASP A 109 20.97 4.51 1.90
N SER A 110 22.09 4.00 2.42
CA SER A 110 22.16 2.62 2.91
C SER A 110 21.29 2.41 4.15
N LEU A 111 21.31 3.34 5.11
CA LEU A 111 20.50 3.27 6.33
C LEU A 111 19.03 3.50 6.01
N TYR A 112 18.72 4.42 5.10
CA TYR A 112 17.37 4.61 4.58
C TYR A 112 16.80 3.30 4.01
N GLN A 113 17.58 2.60 3.18
CA GLN A 113 17.14 1.33 2.58
C GLN A 113 16.91 0.26 3.66
N VAL A 114 17.85 0.11 4.60
CA VAL A 114 17.69 -0.84 5.72
C VAL A 114 16.43 -0.53 6.54
N GLN A 115 16.14 0.76 6.75
CA GLN A 115 14.94 1.16 7.49
C GLN A 115 13.65 0.80 6.74
N LEU A 116 13.62 1.00 5.42
CA LEU A 116 12.48 0.61 4.59
C LEU A 116 12.28 -0.91 4.58
N ASP A 117 13.37 -1.68 4.44
CA ASP A 117 13.30 -3.15 4.51
C ASP A 117 12.76 -3.60 5.87
N THR A 118 13.19 -2.95 6.95
CA THR A 118 12.70 -3.23 8.30
C THR A 118 11.19 -2.99 8.42
N ILE A 119 10.67 -1.90 7.86
CA ILE A 119 9.24 -1.59 7.88
C ILE A 119 8.46 -2.63 7.05
N LEU A 120 8.92 -2.87 5.83
CA LEU A 120 8.20 -3.69 4.86
C LEU A 120 8.18 -5.19 5.23
N LEU A 121 9.20 -5.65 5.96
CA LEU A 121 9.30 -7.03 6.45
C LEU A 121 8.77 -7.22 7.90
N ASN A 122 8.31 -6.15 8.53
CA ASN A 122 7.80 -6.22 9.90
C ASN A 122 6.35 -6.69 9.93
N ASP A 123 6.08 -7.82 10.59
CA ASP A 123 4.73 -8.39 10.71
C ASP A 123 3.75 -7.52 11.51
N ASN A 124 4.27 -6.64 12.37
CA ASN A 124 3.43 -5.69 13.13
C ASN A 124 3.00 -4.46 12.33
N VAL A 125 3.51 -4.29 11.10
CA VAL A 125 3.10 -3.23 10.19
C VAL A 125 2.01 -3.78 9.29
N ASP A 126 0.85 -3.13 9.30
CA ASP A 126 -0.32 -3.54 8.51
C ASP A 126 -0.07 -3.43 6.99
N SER A 127 -0.83 -4.23 6.23
CA SER A 127 -0.71 -4.31 4.75
C SER A 127 -0.96 -2.97 4.07
N ASP A 128 -1.89 -2.15 4.58
CA ASP A 128 -2.20 -0.83 3.99
C ASP A 128 -1.01 0.12 4.12
N THR A 129 -0.35 0.12 5.27
CA THR A 129 0.87 0.91 5.50
C THR A 129 1.99 0.44 4.56
N LYS A 130 2.23 -0.87 4.44
CA LYS A 130 3.22 -1.43 3.50
C LYS A 130 2.90 -1.04 2.05
N MET A 131 1.64 -1.15 1.64
CA MET A 131 1.17 -0.74 0.31
C MET A 131 1.41 0.75 0.03
N ASN A 132 1.09 1.61 1.00
CA ASN A 132 1.29 3.06 0.84
C ASN A 132 2.78 3.40 0.67
N ILE A 133 3.66 2.76 1.45
CA ILE A 133 5.11 2.92 1.30
C ILE A 133 5.57 2.46 -0.09
N MET A 134 5.14 1.27 -0.54
CA MET A 134 5.50 0.76 -1.85
C MET A 134 5.03 1.66 -2.99
N ARG A 135 3.80 2.19 -2.91
CA ARG A 135 3.28 3.16 -3.91
C ARG A 135 4.12 4.44 -3.94
N GLN A 136 4.52 4.98 -2.79
CA GLN A 136 5.39 6.16 -2.73
C GLN A 136 6.77 5.88 -3.34
N LEU A 137 7.36 4.72 -3.04
CA LEU A 137 8.64 4.32 -3.62
C LEU A 137 8.58 4.16 -5.15
N ILE A 138 7.49 3.58 -5.66
CA ILE A 138 7.24 3.47 -7.10
C ILE A 138 7.19 4.86 -7.74
N LEU A 139 6.33 5.75 -7.23
CA LEU A 139 6.18 7.12 -7.74
C LEU A 139 7.50 7.87 -7.74
N ARG A 140 8.26 7.75 -6.68
CA ARG A 140 9.57 8.40 -6.54
C ARG A 140 10.60 7.84 -7.52
N SER A 141 10.64 6.50 -7.69
CA SER A 141 11.51 5.85 -8.67
C SER A 141 11.21 6.32 -10.09
N GLU A 142 9.94 6.50 -10.43
CA GLU A 142 9.52 6.99 -11.75
C GLU A 142 9.93 8.46 -11.98
N GLN A 143 9.76 9.32 -10.97
CA GLN A 143 10.16 10.73 -11.05
C GLN A 143 11.69 10.91 -11.19
N THR A 144 12.46 10.04 -10.57
CA THR A 144 13.94 10.16 -10.54
C THR A 144 14.62 9.31 -11.60
N ASN A 145 13.88 8.53 -12.39
CA ASN A 145 14.40 7.55 -13.36
C ASN A 145 15.42 6.58 -12.73
N LYS A 146 15.27 6.31 -11.42
CA LYS A 146 16.15 5.39 -10.69
C LYS A 146 15.76 3.94 -10.98
N ASP A 147 16.74 3.07 -10.81
CA ASP A 147 16.71 1.66 -11.12
C ASP A 147 15.47 0.93 -10.56
N SER A 148 14.64 0.43 -11.47
CA SER A 148 13.43 -0.34 -11.14
C SER A 148 13.73 -1.71 -10.51
N THR A 149 14.97 -2.20 -10.60
CA THR A 149 15.37 -3.49 -10.04
C THR A 149 15.33 -3.51 -8.52
N LYS A 150 15.63 -2.36 -7.87
CA LYS A 150 15.53 -2.23 -6.41
C LYS A 150 14.09 -2.42 -5.92
N ILE A 151 13.12 -1.81 -6.58
CA ILE A 151 11.70 -1.96 -6.22
C ILE A 151 11.21 -3.39 -6.47
N ALA A 152 11.61 -4.00 -7.59
CA ALA A 152 11.31 -5.40 -7.85
C ALA A 152 11.93 -6.33 -6.77
N GLY A 153 13.14 -6.03 -6.32
CA GLY A 153 13.80 -6.74 -5.21
C GLY A 153 13.04 -6.63 -3.89
N LEU A 154 12.54 -5.42 -3.55
CA LEU A 154 11.70 -5.20 -2.36
C LEU A 154 10.41 -6.03 -2.42
N PHE A 155 9.70 -6.01 -3.54
CA PHE A 155 8.53 -6.86 -3.73
C PHE A 155 8.86 -8.34 -3.55
N THR A 156 9.96 -8.80 -4.15
CA THR A 156 10.40 -10.19 -4.00
C THR A 156 10.66 -10.56 -2.54
N SER A 157 11.22 -9.65 -1.74
CA SER A 157 11.47 -9.88 -0.32
C SER A 157 10.18 -9.92 0.49
N ILE A 158 9.26 -8.97 0.27
CA ILE A 158 7.96 -8.90 0.95
C ILE A 158 7.12 -10.15 0.65
N LEU A 159 7.08 -10.56 -0.61
CA LEU A 159 6.24 -11.69 -1.06
C LEU A 159 6.77 -13.08 -0.67
N LYS A 160 7.97 -13.17 -0.06
CA LYS A 160 8.44 -14.41 0.60
C LYS A 160 7.72 -14.66 1.92
N GLU A 161 7.30 -13.58 2.58
CA GLU A 161 6.52 -13.67 3.81
C GLU A 161 5.04 -13.96 3.50
N LYS A 162 4.35 -14.59 4.45
CA LYS A 162 2.93 -14.89 4.29
C LYS A 162 2.13 -13.58 4.21
N GLN A 163 1.35 -13.44 3.15
CA GLN A 163 0.48 -12.28 2.96
C GLN A 163 -0.92 -12.55 3.54
N GLU A 164 -1.51 -11.55 4.19
CA GLU A 164 -2.90 -11.61 4.70
C GLU A 164 -3.94 -11.48 3.58
N ASN A 165 -3.60 -10.72 2.54
CA ASN A 165 -4.44 -10.50 1.36
C ASN A 165 -3.59 -10.41 0.09
N ALA A 166 -4.24 -10.35 -1.07
CA ALA A 166 -3.56 -10.34 -2.37
C ALA A 166 -3.08 -8.93 -2.82
N ASP A 167 -3.31 -7.87 -2.03
CA ASP A 167 -3.15 -6.49 -2.50
C ASP A 167 -1.70 -6.14 -2.82
N ILE A 168 -0.74 -6.54 -1.96
CA ILE A 168 0.68 -6.30 -2.19
C ILE A 168 1.17 -7.11 -3.40
N ALA A 169 0.75 -8.37 -3.52
CA ALA A 169 1.09 -9.20 -4.66
C ALA A 169 0.52 -8.63 -5.96
N MET A 170 -0.70 -8.12 -5.93
CA MET A 170 -1.32 -7.47 -7.08
C MET A 170 -0.61 -6.17 -7.46
N LEU A 171 -0.21 -5.34 -6.50
CA LEU A 171 0.58 -4.14 -6.73
C LEU A 171 1.94 -4.49 -7.35
N ALA A 172 2.60 -5.54 -6.85
CA ALA A 172 3.86 -6.03 -7.39
C ALA A 172 3.71 -6.48 -8.85
N ALA A 173 2.67 -7.29 -9.13
CA ALA A 173 2.39 -7.76 -10.49
C ALA A 173 2.15 -6.58 -11.44
N GLN A 174 1.32 -5.61 -11.07
CA GLN A 174 1.04 -4.41 -11.86
C GLN A 174 2.32 -3.60 -12.15
N TYR A 175 3.17 -3.42 -11.14
CA TYR A 175 4.45 -2.75 -11.32
C TYR A 175 5.35 -3.49 -12.32
N LEU A 176 5.53 -4.80 -12.16
CA LEU A 176 6.34 -5.62 -13.05
C LEU A 176 5.83 -5.59 -14.50
N LEU A 177 4.51 -5.67 -14.69
CA LEU A 177 3.87 -5.55 -16.01
C LEU A 177 4.11 -4.18 -16.66
N THR A 178 4.00 -3.10 -15.89
CA THR A 178 4.29 -1.75 -16.37
C THR A 178 5.75 -1.61 -16.85
N LYS A 179 6.67 -2.34 -16.19
CA LYS A 179 8.09 -2.40 -16.58
C LYS A 179 8.39 -3.45 -17.67
N LYS A 180 7.36 -4.12 -18.22
CA LYS A 180 7.48 -5.20 -19.22
C LYS A 180 8.29 -6.42 -18.73
N MET A 181 8.23 -6.67 -17.45
CA MET A 181 8.88 -7.80 -16.76
C MET A 181 7.88 -8.96 -16.64
N ASP A 182 7.38 -9.45 -17.76
CA ASP A 182 6.30 -10.44 -17.82
C ASP A 182 6.69 -11.78 -17.13
N LYS A 183 7.97 -12.17 -17.27
CA LYS A 183 8.48 -13.42 -16.68
C LYS A 183 8.49 -13.36 -15.16
N GLU A 184 8.84 -12.23 -14.61
CA GLU A 184 8.85 -11.97 -13.16
C GLU A 184 7.43 -11.76 -12.62
N ALA A 185 6.53 -11.17 -13.42
CA ALA A 185 5.13 -10.97 -13.06
C ALA A 185 4.33 -12.27 -12.99
N THR A 186 4.63 -13.26 -13.84
CA THR A 186 3.90 -14.53 -13.90
C THR A 186 3.81 -15.26 -12.56
N PRO A 187 4.92 -15.56 -11.84
CA PRO A 187 4.83 -16.23 -10.54
C PRO A 187 4.09 -15.39 -9.49
N VAL A 188 4.20 -14.06 -9.55
CA VAL A 188 3.48 -13.17 -8.63
C VAL A 188 1.97 -13.22 -8.88
N LEU A 189 1.53 -13.25 -10.14
CA LEU A 189 0.11 -13.40 -10.50
C LEU A 189 -0.44 -14.76 -10.05
N HIS A 190 0.35 -15.83 -10.11
CA HIS A 190 -0.06 -17.12 -9.54
C HIS A 190 -0.20 -17.03 -8.03
N GLN A 191 0.71 -16.36 -7.33
CA GLN A 191 0.59 -16.13 -5.89
C GLN A 191 -0.67 -15.30 -5.54
N VAL A 192 -1.04 -14.31 -6.36
CA VAL A 192 -2.33 -13.61 -6.21
C VAL A 192 -3.49 -14.61 -6.23
N LEU A 193 -3.52 -15.56 -7.19
CA LEU A 193 -4.59 -16.55 -7.30
C LEU A 193 -4.56 -17.62 -6.20
N GLU A 194 -3.42 -17.85 -5.55
CA GLU A 194 -3.32 -18.73 -4.38
C GLU A 194 -3.97 -18.09 -3.14
N ILE A 195 -3.83 -16.76 -3.00
CA ILE A 195 -4.41 -16.00 -1.89
C ILE A 195 -5.88 -15.65 -2.15
N ASP A 196 -6.18 -15.21 -3.37
CA ASP A 196 -7.50 -14.78 -3.83
C ASP A 196 -7.87 -15.49 -5.15
N PRO A 197 -8.49 -16.69 -5.09
CA PRO A 197 -8.89 -17.45 -6.27
C PRO A 197 -9.93 -16.76 -7.16
N GLU A 198 -10.66 -15.76 -6.64
CA GLU A 198 -11.66 -14.99 -7.39
C GLU A 198 -11.06 -13.80 -8.14
N ASN A 199 -9.75 -13.55 -8.02
CA ASN A 199 -9.08 -12.40 -8.62
C ASN A 199 -9.09 -12.47 -10.16
N THR A 200 -10.17 -11.99 -10.75
CA THR A 200 -10.36 -11.96 -12.20
C THR A 200 -9.27 -11.19 -12.95
N PRO A 201 -8.80 -10.00 -12.51
CA PRO A 201 -7.72 -9.29 -13.18
C PRO A 201 -6.42 -10.10 -13.29
N ALA A 202 -5.99 -10.76 -12.20
CA ALA A 202 -4.78 -11.60 -12.22
C ALA A 202 -4.95 -12.79 -13.16
N ARG A 203 -6.10 -13.44 -13.11
CA ARG A 203 -6.42 -14.60 -13.96
C ARG A 203 -6.46 -14.24 -15.44
N LEU A 204 -7.08 -13.13 -15.82
CA LEU A 204 -7.12 -12.65 -17.21
C LEU A 204 -5.72 -12.27 -17.72
N GLN A 205 -4.87 -11.73 -16.87
CA GLN A 205 -3.49 -11.42 -17.25
C GLN A 205 -2.69 -12.70 -17.54
N LEU A 206 -2.76 -13.70 -16.66
CA LEU A 206 -2.14 -15.01 -16.89
C LEU A 206 -2.71 -15.69 -18.15
N LEU A 207 -4.01 -15.62 -18.35
CA LEU A 207 -4.68 -16.15 -19.53
C LEU A 207 -4.14 -15.50 -20.81
N SER A 208 -3.92 -14.18 -20.81
CA SER A 208 -3.34 -13.47 -21.94
C SER A 208 -1.93 -13.96 -22.28
N PHE A 209 -1.13 -14.30 -21.26
CA PHE A 209 0.21 -14.86 -21.44
C PHE A 209 0.13 -16.28 -22.03
N ALA A 210 -0.71 -17.14 -21.47
CA ALA A 210 -0.90 -18.52 -21.94
C ALA A 210 -1.37 -18.55 -23.42
N ILE A 211 -2.27 -17.65 -23.81
CA ILE A 211 -2.75 -17.51 -25.20
C ILE A 211 -1.60 -17.07 -26.12
N ARG A 212 -0.84 -16.05 -25.71
CA ARG A 212 0.31 -15.54 -26.49
C ARG A 212 1.37 -16.64 -26.71
N GLU A 213 1.57 -17.49 -25.73
CA GLU A 213 2.51 -18.62 -25.76
C GLU A 213 1.91 -19.87 -26.41
N GLN A 214 0.65 -19.82 -26.84
CA GLN A 214 -0.09 -20.95 -27.41
C GLN A 214 -0.15 -22.18 -26.48
N ASN A 215 -0.10 -21.94 -25.16
CA ASN A 215 -0.16 -22.99 -24.15
C ASN A 215 -1.63 -23.29 -23.78
N MET A 216 -2.27 -24.12 -24.60
CA MET A 216 -3.70 -24.45 -24.43
C MET A 216 -4.00 -25.25 -23.15
N ASP A 217 -3.03 -25.99 -22.64
CA ASP A 217 -3.18 -26.67 -21.35
C ASP A 217 -3.27 -25.68 -20.19
N GLU A 218 -2.42 -24.65 -20.21
CA GLU A 218 -2.47 -23.59 -19.19
C GLU A 218 -3.75 -22.74 -19.35
N VAL A 219 -4.21 -22.46 -20.57
CA VAL A 219 -5.51 -21.80 -20.81
C VAL A 219 -6.64 -22.56 -20.13
N ILE A 220 -6.72 -23.88 -20.34
CA ILE A 220 -7.75 -24.72 -19.70
C ILE A 220 -7.63 -24.70 -18.18
N LYS A 221 -6.41 -24.84 -17.66
CA LYS A 221 -6.11 -24.85 -16.22
C LYS A 221 -6.50 -23.55 -15.53
N LEU A 222 -6.29 -22.41 -16.18
CA LEU A 222 -6.67 -21.09 -15.67
C LEU A 222 -8.17 -20.84 -15.74
N CYS A 223 -8.84 -21.29 -16.80
CA CYS A 223 -10.28 -21.07 -17.00
C CYS A 223 -11.14 -22.00 -16.14
N ALA A 224 -10.75 -23.26 -15.95
CA ALA A 224 -11.60 -24.25 -15.27
C ALA A 224 -12.05 -23.82 -13.85
N PRO A 225 -11.17 -23.36 -12.94
CA PRO A 225 -11.58 -22.84 -11.65
C PRO A 225 -12.42 -21.56 -11.75
N ALA A 226 -12.15 -20.71 -12.76
CA ALA A 226 -12.87 -19.46 -12.94
C ALA A 226 -14.37 -19.68 -13.22
N LEU A 227 -14.75 -20.78 -13.86
CA LEU A 227 -16.16 -21.10 -14.09
C LEU A 227 -16.94 -21.36 -12.80
N GLU A 228 -16.25 -21.72 -11.72
CA GLU A 228 -16.84 -21.92 -10.39
C GLU A 228 -16.85 -20.62 -9.58
N TYR A 229 -15.72 -19.90 -9.56
CA TYR A 229 -15.55 -18.69 -8.75
C TYR A 229 -16.20 -17.45 -9.35
N THR A 230 -16.12 -17.31 -10.68
CA THR A 230 -16.58 -16.11 -11.41
C THR A 230 -17.39 -16.53 -12.66
N PRO A 231 -18.53 -17.24 -12.49
CA PRO A 231 -19.28 -17.84 -13.60
C PRO A 231 -19.92 -16.82 -14.54
N ASP A 232 -19.89 -15.55 -14.18
CA ASP A 232 -20.43 -14.46 -14.97
C ASP A 232 -19.41 -13.79 -15.92
N VAL A 233 -18.14 -14.19 -15.83
CA VAL A 233 -17.08 -13.73 -16.74
C VAL A 233 -17.03 -14.66 -17.96
N LEU A 234 -17.70 -14.23 -19.05
CA LEU A 234 -17.89 -15.04 -20.25
C LEU A 234 -16.60 -15.35 -21.00
N GLU A 235 -15.59 -14.53 -20.83
CA GLU A 235 -14.26 -14.70 -21.42
C GLU A 235 -13.65 -16.06 -21.08
N PHE A 236 -13.86 -16.56 -19.86
CA PHE A 236 -13.33 -17.86 -19.45
C PHE A 236 -13.97 -19.03 -20.20
N TYR A 237 -15.28 -19.00 -20.46
CA TYR A 237 -15.95 -20.00 -21.30
C TYR A 237 -15.43 -19.94 -22.73
N TYR A 238 -15.29 -18.73 -23.27
CA TYR A 238 -14.84 -18.52 -24.65
C TYR A 238 -13.44 -19.07 -24.86
N TYR A 239 -12.47 -18.67 -24.05
CA TYR A 239 -11.08 -19.10 -24.23
C TYR A 239 -10.88 -20.58 -23.89
N MET A 240 -11.59 -21.13 -22.90
CA MET A 240 -11.55 -22.55 -22.60
C MET A 240 -12.11 -23.39 -23.74
N GLY A 241 -13.23 -22.97 -24.33
CA GLY A 241 -13.81 -23.63 -25.48
C GLY A 241 -12.89 -23.59 -26.70
N LEU A 242 -12.23 -22.44 -26.99
CA LEU A 242 -11.23 -22.35 -28.04
C LEU A 242 -10.03 -23.25 -27.78
N ALA A 243 -9.55 -23.33 -26.54
CA ALA A 243 -8.42 -24.19 -26.18
C ALA A 243 -8.73 -25.65 -26.38
N TYR A 244 -9.93 -26.12 -26.01
CA TYR A 244 -10.39 -27.47 -26.30
C TYR A 244 -10.51 -27.71 -27.81
N HIS A 245 -11.05 -26.78 -28.56
CA HIS A 245 -11.15 -26.89 -30.02
C HIS A 245 -9.77 -27.03 -30.69
N GLN A 246 -8.79 -26.20 -30.28
CA GLN A 246 -7.42 -26.30 -30.81
C GLN A 246 -6.72 -27.62 -30.45
N LYS A 247 -7.16 -28.24 -29.36
CA LYS A 247 -6.70 -29.60 -28.96
C LYS A 247 -7.50 -30.72 -29.59
N GLU A 248 -8.33 -30.43 -30.60
CA GLU A 248 -9.20 -31.39 -31.29
C GLU A 248 -10.23 -32.07 -30.37
N LYS A 249 -10.52 -31.49 -29.19
CA LYS A 249 -11.52 -31.95 -28.21
C LYS A 249 -12.85 -31.26 -28.45
N THR A 250 -13.51 -31.62 -29.55
CA THR A 250 -14.71 -30.94 -30.05
C THR A 250 -15.91 -31.04 -29.11
N ASP A 251 -16.11 -32.17 -28.46
CA ASP A 251 -17.24 -32.39 -27.55
C ASP A 251 -17.11 -31.54 -26.29
N GLU A 252 -15.91 -31.49 -25.69
CA GLU A 252 -15.61 -30.62 -24.53
C GLU A 252 -15.73 -29.12 -24.89
N ALA A 253 -15.26 -28.74 -26.07
CA ALA A 253 -15.40 -27.36 -26.55
C ALA A 253 -16.88 -26.96 -26.65
N LEU A 254 -17.71 -27.82 -27.26
CA LEU A 254 -19.15 -27.60 -27.42
C LEU A 254 -19.88 -27.50 -26.07
N GLU A 255 -19.52 -28.37 -25.12
CA GLU A 255 -20.08 -28.33 -23.75
C GLU A 255 -19.78 -27.00 -23.06
N VAL A 256 -18.51 -26.53 -23.11
CA VAL A 256 -18.09 -25.26 -22.48
C VAL A 256 -18.81 -24.08 -23.12
N PHE A 257 -18.90 -24.03 -24.47
CA PHE A 257 -19.61 -22.95 -25.15
C PHE A 257 -21.09 -22.91 -24.80
N LYS A 258 -21.75 -24.07 -24.71
CA LYS A 258 -23.16 -24.16 -24.28
C LYS A 258 -23.34 -23.62 -22.85
N LYS A 259 -22.44 -23.95 -21.91
CA LYS A 259 -22.47 -23.42 -20.55
C LYS A 259 -22.36 -21.89 -20.56
N GLY A 260 -21.44 -21.31 -21.35
CA GLY A 260 -21.31 -19.88 -21.49
C GLY A 260 -22.54 -19.19 -22.05
N VAL A 261 -23.19 -19.76 -23.08
CA VAL A 261 -24.44 -19.24 -23.64
C VAL A 261 -25.57 -19.23 -22.61
N ASN A 262 -25.69 -20.28 -21.78
CA ASN A 262 -26.71 -20.36 -20.74
C ASN A 262 -26.54 -19.26 -19.68
N GLN A 263 -25.30 -18.86 -19.34
CA GLN A 263 -25.05 -17.73 -18.43
C GLN A 263 -25.58 -16.39 -18.98
N VAL A 264 -25.52 -16.18 -20.29
CA VAL A 264 -26.06 -14.96 -20.94
C VAL A 264 -27.59 -14.98 -20.90
N THR A 265 -28.22 -16.11 -21.21
CA THR A 265 -29.69 -16.22 -21.26
C THR A 265 -30.34 -16.07 -19.89
N ASP A 266 -29.72 -16.59 -18.84
CA ASP A 266 -30.20 -16.43 -17.46
C ASP A 266 -30.13 -14.97 -16.97
N LYS A 267 -29.15 -14.21 -17.43
CA LYS A 267 -29.03 -12.77 -17.11
C LYS A 267 -30.03 -11.89 -17.88
N SER A 268 -30.40 -12.28 -19.11
CA SER A 268 -31.37 -11.53 -19.93
C SER A 268 -32.84 -11.74 -19.48
N ASN A 269 -33.08 -12.75 -18.62
CA ASN A 269 -34.41 -13.07 -18.08
C ASN A 269 -34.63 -12.53 -16.65
N LYS A 270 -33.67 -11.79 -16.08
CA LYS A 270 -33.77 -11.06 -14.81
C LYS A 270 -33.83 -9.58 -15.05
#